data_255c12ab45a93ae2fd7ca992a3a763b4
#
_entry.id   255c12ab45a93ae2fd7ca992a3a763b4
#
_cell.length_a   1.000
_cell.length_b   1.000
_cell.length_c   1.000
_cell.angle_alpha   90.00
_cell.angle_beta   90.00
_cell.angle_gamma   90.00
#
_symmetry.space_group_name_H-M   'P 1'
#
loop_
_entity.id
_entity.type
_entity.pdbx_description
1 polymer ?
#
loop_
_entity_poly.entity_id
_entity_poly.type
_entity_poly.pdbx_seq_one_letter_code
_entity_poly.pdbx_strand_id
1 'polypeptide(L)'
;MNCILRSVMALAILLVVATAPASSRAERVGAYDFPFVDPLVATVVATPLANRVELPDLEEGREVQPFRAPSLVDRPAPPVFFFERFGAEFGLFAQDRPAPLVFVIAGTGGSWKADINWNLATLLWNAGNHVIALPNQTHANFVVNASTTGVPGRLRDDAADMHRLMRAALEXVXNRXXXTXXHLTGYSLGATLAAFVAKLDEERAAAGEAAFGFTRVLLLNPSVSLFTSIQLVDDMLDRFVAEDPNAIPDFLDRAFRAFADIYVQGSPTDFAGDFVYRIYTALEPDAIDLEKLVGIAFRLSAVNLAFAADVLTESGFLMPAGTELRATDRRLSDIYRDARERSFVDYFEGLYQPFFRRAEPGLSAEQMIEDASLRSIERYLAAAEHVGFLGSEDDVILIPEDWDFLDRVFADRSTVYPTGGHCGNYLQRDVAARIIDFFATGWEAGPSVAGNPGGGS
;
A
#
# COMPACT_ATOMS: atom_id res chain seq x y z
N MET A 1 31.44 85.49 -20.57
CA MET A 1 30.25 85.58 -19.69
C MET A 1 29.26 84.54 -20.12
N ASN A 2 29.51 83.26 -19.88
CA ASN A 2 28.52 82.23 -20.07
C ASN A 2 28.76 81.09 -19.10
N CYS A 3 27.87 80.98 -18.17
CA CYS A 3 27.90 79.95 -17.15
C CYS A 3 27.24 78.68 -17.71
N ILE A 4 27.94 77.57 -17.82
CA ILE A 4 27.38 76.30 -18.24
C ILE A 4 27.10 75.44 -17.00
N LEU A 5 25.83 75.24 -16.72
CA LEU A 5 25.33 74.36 -15.66
C LEU A 5 25.42 72.91 -16.17
N ARG A 6 26.22 72.08 -15.51
CA ARG A 6 26.24 70.65 -15.78
C ARG A 6 25.35 69.93 -14.77
N SER A 7 24.23 69.43 -15.29
CA SER A 7 23.32 68.53 -14.50
C SER A 7 23.90 67.11 -14.50
N VAL A 8 24.22 66.58 -13.34
CA VAL A 8 24.60 65.20 -13.18
C VAL A 8 23.33 64.42 -12.82
N MET A 9 22.83 63.64 -13.79
CA MET A 9 21.72 62.69 -13.56
C MET A 9 22.34 61.39 -12.99
N ALA A 10 22.11 61.15 -11.70
CA ALA A 10 22.46 59.89 -11.07
C ALA A 10 21.39 58.83 -11.42
N LEU A 11 21.76 57.84 -12.20
CA LEU A 11 20.88 56.69 -12.55
C LEU A 11 21.03 55.66 -11.42
N ALA A 12 20.02 55.60 -10.56
CA ALA A 12 19.95 54.53 -9.53
C ALA A 12 19.45 53.26 -10.21
N ILE A 13 20.34 52.31 -10.43
CA ILE A 13 19.99 50.97 -10.90
C ILE A 13 19.47 50.19 -9.68
N LEU A 14 18.16 50.01 -9.62
CA LEU A 14 17.53 49.15 -8.59
C LEU A 14 17.80 47.67 -9.02
N LEU A 15 18.75 47.02 -8.34
CA LEU A 15 18.99 45.61 -8.54
C LEU A 15 17.86 44.85 -7.83
N VAL A 16 16.84 44.44 -8.58
CA VAL A 16 15.84 43.50 -8.08
C VAL A 16 16.49 42.11 -8.11
N VAL A 17 17.02 41.70 -6.97
CA VAL A 17 17.44 40.33 -6.79
C VAL A 17 16.15 39.51 -6.69
N ALA A 18 15.75 38.93 -7.81
CA ALA A 18 14.71 37.91 -7.80
C ALA A 18 15.27 36.73 -7.02
N THR A 19 14.88 36.62 -5.75
CA THR A 19 15.11 35.40 -5.00
C THR A 19 14.23 34.32 -5.67
N ALA A 20 14.86 33.43 -6.44
CA ALA A 20 14.16 32.22 -6.88
C ALA A 20 13.63 31.54 -5.62
N PRO A 21 12.36 31.13 -5.62
CA PRO A 21 11.86 30.37 -4.47
C PRO A 21 12.80 29.19 -4.26
N ALA A 22 13.26 29.01 -3.02
CA ALA A 22 14.02 27.81 -2.67
C ALA A 22 13.16 26.63 -3.10
N SER A 23 13.73 25.74 -3.92
CA SER A 23 13.01 24.52 -4.29
C SER A 23 12.71 23.80 -2.97
N SER A 24 11.45 23.67 -2.66
CA SER A 24 11.02 22.88 -1.52
C SER A 24 11.55 21.45 -1.72
N ARG A 25 12.12 20.88 -0.68
CA ARG A 25 12.63 19.51 -0.70
C ARG A 25 11.86 18.68 0.31
N ALA A 26 11.84 17.38 0.08
CA ALA A 26 11.30 16.41 1.03
C ALA A 26 11.86 16.67 2.44
N GLU A 27 11.00 16.62 3.43
CA GLU A 27 11.42 16.64 4.82
C GLU A 27 12.13 15.34 5.14
N ARG A 28 13.46 15.38 5.26
CA ARG A 28 14.26 14.24 5.64
C ARG A 28 14.45 14.25 7.15
N VAL A 29 13.87 13.24 7.80
CA VAL A 29 13.96 13.10 9.25
C VAL A 29 15.40 12.69 9.59
N GLY A 30 15.95 13.25 10.68
CA GLY A 30 17.24 12.80 11.22
C GLY A 30 17.11 11.45 11.92
N ALA A 31 18.11 11.10 12.71
CA ALA A 31 18.05 9.86 13.50
C ALA A 31 16.82 9.85 14.42
N TYR A 32 16.11 8.74 14.46
CA TYR A 32 14.92 8.55 15.30
C TYR A 32 14.99 7.19 15.98
N ASP A 33 14.11 6.93 16.95
CA ASP A 33 14.17 5.74 17.81
C ASP A 33 13.58 4.49 17.10
N PHE A 34 14.27 4.06 16.02
CA PHE A 34 13.91 2.82 15.30
C PHE A 34 15.12 1.89 15.35
N PRO A 35 14.96 0.65 15.84
CA PRO A 35 16.11 -0.18 16.21
C PRO A 35 16.82 -0.88 15.05
N PHE A 36 16.20 -0.93 13.86
CA PHE A 36 16.76 -1.68 12.74
C PHE A 36 17.40 -0.76 11.69
N VAL A 37 18.62 -1.10 11.31
CA VAL A 37 19.36 -0.44 10.23
C VAL A 37 19.25 -1.26 8.94
N ASP A 38 19.12 -2.58 9.07
CA ASP A 38 18.96 -3.47 7.92
C ASP A 38 17.51 -3.38 7.40
N PRO A 39 17.31 -3.00 6.12
CA PRO A 39 15.97 -2.79 5.58
C PRO A 39 15.13 -4.07 5.47
N LEU A 40 15.75 -5.23 5.31
CA LEU A 40 15.03 -6.50 5.27
C LEU A 40 14.52 -6.86 6.67
N VAL A 41 15.37 -6.65 7.69
CA VAL A 41 14.94 -6.83 9.08
C VAL A 41 13.78 -5.90 9.39
N ALA A 42 13.90 -4.62 9.04
CA ALA A 42 12.85 -3.62 9.24
C ALA A 42 11.54 -4.04 8.56
N THR A 43 11.62 -4.50 7.31
CA THR A 43 10.45 -4.93 6.52
C THR A 43 9.75 -6.14 7.13
N VAL A 44 10.52 -7.15 7.56
CA VAL A 44 9.98 -8.43 8.03
C VAL A 44 9.51 -8.36 9.49
N VAL A 45 10.32 -7.74 10.35
CA VAL A 45 10.05 -7.69 11.81
C VAL A 45 9.10 -6.55 12.18
N ALA A 46 9.12 -5.48 11.39
CA ALA A 46 8.35 -4.25 11.63
C ALA A 46 8.76 -3.60 12.97
N THR A 47 7.92 -2.77 13.55
CA THR A 47 8.25 -2.01 14.76
C THR A 47 8.09 -2.87 16.01
N PRO A 48 9.16 -3.14 16.78
CA PRO A 48 9.05 -3.90 18.04
C PRO A 48 8.18 -3.17 19.07
N LEU A 49 7.59 -3.94 19.99
CA LEU A 49 6.70 -3.40 21.03
C LEU A 49 7.33 -2.27 21.85
N ALA A 50 8.62 -2.36 22.14
CA ALA A 50 9.33 -1.33 22.93
C ALA A 50 9.35 0.05 22.25
N ASN A 51 9.31 0.10 20.91
CA ASN A 51 9.39 1.33 20.10
C ASN A 51 8.03 1.74 19.55
N ARG A 52 7.00 0.93 19.78
CA ARG A 52 5.67 1.05 19.17
C ARG A 52 4.79 2.04 19.93
N VAL A 53 3.93 2.74 19.19
CA VAL A 53 2.80 3.46 19.80
C VAL A 53 1.84 2.43 20.42
N GLU A 54 1.26 2.77 21.56
CA GLU A 54 0.27 1.89 22.20
C GLU A 54 -1.06 1.97 21.43
N LEU A 55 -1.56 0.82 21.01
CA LEU A 55 -2.85 0.70 20.35
C LEU A 55 -3.82 -0.09 21.22
N PRO A 56 -5.10 0.24 21.19
CA PRO A 56 -6.10 -0.59 21.89
C PRO A 56 -6.23 -1.95 21.19
N ASP A 57 -6.51 -2.98 21.97
CA ASP A 57 -6.79 -4.33 21.49
C ASP A 57 -8.27 -4.38 21.05
N LEU A 58 -8.51 -4.31 19.76
CA LEU A 58 -9.87 -4.28 19.19
C LEU A 58 -10.28 -5.66 18.70
N GLU A 59 -11.53 -6.04 18.98
CA GLU A 59 -12.11 -7.33 18.60
C GLU A 59 -13.05 -7.20 17.40
N GLU A 60 -12.88 -8.10 16.41
CA GLU A 60 -13.81 -8.22 15.29
C GLU A 60 -15.21 -8.65 15.80
N GLY A 61 -16.24 -8.00 15.30
CA GLY A 61 -17.63 -8.25 15.70
C GLY A 61 -18.06 -7.48 16.93
N ARG A 62 -17.12 -6.83 17.61
CA ARG A 62 -17.39 -6.02 18.79
C ARG A 62 -17.11 -4.54 18.50
N GLU A 63 -15.85 -4.12 18.54
CA GLU A 63 -15.45 -2.74 18.19
C GLU A 63 -15.33 -2.57 16.69
N VAL A 64 -14.86 -3.60 15.98
CA VAL A 64 -14.67 -3.56 14.53
C VAL A 64 -15.76 -4.41 13.85
N GLN A 65 -16.55 -3.78 13.00
CA GLN A 65 -17.67 -4.45 12.34
C GLN A 65 -17.29 -4.90 10.93
N PRO A 66 -17.32 -6.22 10.65
CA PRO A 66 -17.14 -6.72 9.28
C PRO A 66 -18.40 -6.51 8.46
N PHE A 67 -18.23 -6.09 7.22
CA PHE A 67 -19.33 -5.88 6.26
C PHE A 67 -19.03 -6.57 4.94
N ARG A 68 -20.08 -6.80 4.17
CA ARG A 68 -19.99 -7.28 2.79
C ARG A 68 -20.94 -6.46 1.92
N ALA A 69 -20.37 -5.78 0.93
CA ALA A 69 -21.16 -5.19 -0.14
C ALA A 69 -21.56 -6.31 -1.13
N PRO A 70 -22.74 -6.24 -1.75
CA PRO A 70 -23.04 -7.16 -2.84
C PRO A 70 -21.96 -7.11 -3.93
N SER A 71 -21.82 -8.18 -4.70
CA SER A 71 -20.88 -8.18 -5.82
C SER A 71 -21.16 -6.97 -6.74
N LEU A 72 -20.13 -6.26 -7.10
CA LEU A 72 -20.19 -5.01 -7.86
C LEU A 72 -19.94 -5.24 -9.36
N VAL A 73 -19.82 -6.50 -9.77
CA VAL A 73 -19.53 -6.88 -11.14
C VAL A 73 -20.68 -7.67 -11.74
N ASP A 74 -20.97 -7.41 -13.00
CA ASP A 74 -22.00 -8.13 -13.76
C ASP A 74 -21.33 -9.27 -14.55
N ARG A 75 -21.15 -10.38 -13.86
CA ARG A 75 -20.59 -11.60 -14.45
C ARG A 75 -21.29 -12.83 -13.85
N PRO A 76 -21.20 -14.01 -14.49
CA PRO A 76 -21.70 -15.25 -13.89
C PRO A 76 -21.13 -15.46 -12.49
N ALA A 77 -21.91 -16.06 -11.61
CA ALA A 77 -21.48 -16.32 -10.24
C ALA A 77 -20.16 -17.11 -10.25
N PRO A 78 -19.18 -16.70 -9.44
CA PRO A 78 -17.90 -17.40 -9.40
C PRO A 78 -18.08 -18.84 -8.92
N PRO A 79 -17.18 -19.75 -9.29
CA PRO A 79 -17.26 -21.15 -8.86
C PRO A 79 -17.41 -21.28 -7.34
N VAL A 80 -18.14 -22.30 -6.91
CA VAL A 80 -18.49 -22.51 -5.50
C VAL A 80 -17.31 -22.72 -4.57
N PHE A 81 -16.14 -23.04 -5.09
CA PHE A 81 -14.95 -23.21 -4.27
C PHE A 81 -14.29 -21.88 -3.87
N PHE A 82 -14.66 -20.74 -4.49
CA PHE A 82 -14.22 -19.44 -4.03
C PHE A 82 -14.95 -19.08 -2.74
N PHE A 83 -14.23 -18.95 -1.64
CA PHE A 83 -14.81 -18.46 -0.36
C PHE A 83 -15.26 -17.02 -0.53
N GLU A 84 -14.59 -16.25 -1.36
CA GLU A 84 -14.82 -14.83 -1.62
C GLU A 84 -16.11 -14.53 -2.37
N ARG A 85 -16.85 -15.54 -2.85
CA ARG A 85 -18.05 -15.34 -3.68
C ARG A 85 -19.23 -14.67 -2.97
N PHE A 86 -19.15 -14.45 -1.67
CA PHE A 86 -20.27 -13.93 -0.89
C PHE A 86 -20.33 -12.39 -0.81
N GLY A 87 -19.58 -11.69 -1.61
CA GLY A 87 -19.57 -10.24 -1.68
C GLY A 87 -18.24 -9.60 -1.31
N ALA A 88 -18.10 -8.30 -1.61
CA ALA A 88 -16.88 -7.55 -1.37
C ALA A 88 -16.77 -7.19 0.13
N GLU A 89 -15.75 -7.70 0.79
CA GLU A 89 -15.57 -7.55 2.24
C GLU A 89 -14.81 -6.28 2.59
N PHE A 90 -15.19 -5.64 3.71
CA PHE A 90 -14.48 -4.50 4.28
C PHE A 90 -14.76 -4.44 5.79
N GLY A 91 -13.93 -3.66 6.52
CA GLY A 91 -14.11 -3.46 7.95
C GLY A 91 -14.47 -2.02 8.27
N LEU A 92 -15.39 -1.83 9.23
CA LEU A 92 -15.75 -0.52 9.76
C LEU A 92 -15.26 -0.38 11.20
N PHE A 93 -14.46 0.65 11.47
CA PHE A 93 -14.04 1.10 12.79
C PHE A 93 -14.78 2.41 13.03
N ALA A 94 -15.86 2.37 13.81
CA ALA A 94 -16.75 3.52 13.96
C ALA A 94 -16.50 4.27 15.27
N GLN A 95 -16.55 5.60 15.21
CA GLN A 95 -16.64 6.46 16.39
C GLN A 95 -18.11 6.59 16.80
N ASP A 96 -18.36 6.91 18.05
CA ASP A 96 -19.72 7.14 18.60
C ASP A 96 -20.18 8.60 18.43
N ARG A 97 -19.41 9.41 17.67
CA ARG A 97 -19.62 10.84 17.44
C ARG A 97 -19.33 11.20 16.00
N PRO A 98 -19.80 12.36 15.52
CA PRO A 98 -19.35 12.83 14.19
C PRO A 98 -17.84 12.97 14.13
N ALA A 99 -17.22 12.45 13.07
CA ALA A 99 -15.77 12.40 12.90
C ALA A 99 -15.41 12.33 11.42
N PRO A 100 -14.17 12.68 11.06
CA PRO A 100 -13.66 12.42 9.70
C PRO A 100 -13.67 10.92 9.42
N LEU A 101 -13.80 10.56 8.16
CA LEU A 101 -13.69 9.17 7.70
C LEU A 101 -12.42 9.00 6.89
N VAL A 102 -11.62 8.01 7.24
CA VAL A 102 -10.43 7.63 6.47
C VAL A 102 -10.69 6.27 5.81
N PHE A 103 -10.57 6.20 4.49
CA PHE A 103 -10.47 4.92 3.79
C PHE A 103 -9.02 4.45 3.82
N VAL A 104 -8.79 3.17 4.14
CA VAL A 104 -7.45 2.59 4.20
C VAL A 104 -7.39 1.41 3.23
N ILE A 105 -6.55 1.50 2.19
CA ILE A 105 -6.38 0.45 1.18
C ILE A 105 -5.15 -0.39 1.52
N ALA A 106 -5.34 -1.70 1.64
CA ALA A 106 -4.25 -2.64 1.98
C ALA A 106 -3.18 -2.71 0.89
N GLY A 107 -1.98 -3.16 1.24
CA GLY A 107 -0.90 -3.47 0.30
C GLY A 107 -1.14 -4.78 -0.45
N THR A 108 -0.22 -5.14 -1.35
CA THR A 108 -0.30 -6.29 -2.26
C THR A 108 -0.81 -7.55 -1.56
N GLY A 109 -1.87 -8.15 -2.10
CA GLY A 109 -2.47 -9.38 -1.59
C GLY A 109 -3.22 -9.23 -0.27
N GLY A 110 -3.20 -8.04 0.35
CA GLY A 110 -3.77 -7.83 1.67
C GLY A 110 -5.30 -7.77 1.67
N SER A 111 -5.91 -8.45 2.64
CA SER A 111 -7.33 -8.28 2.95
C SER A 111 -7.51 -7.03 3.82
N TRP A 112 -8.75 -6.65 4.09
CA TRP A 112 -9.02 -5.58 5.03
C TRP A 112 -8.53 -5.90 6.46
N LYS A 113 -8.32 -7.20 6.77
CA LYS A 113 -7.83 -7.70 8.07
C LYS A 113 -6.32 -7.94 8.10
N ALA A 114 -5.59 -7.69 7.00
CA ALA A 114 -4.12 -7.86 7.00
C ALA A 114 -3.52 -7.04 8.16
N ASP A 115 -2.54 -7.59 8.86
CA ASP A 115 -2.00 -7.01 10.11
C ASP A 115 -1.65 -5.52 9.97
N ILE A 116 -0.93 -5.16 8.90
CA ILE A 116 -0.59 -3.75 8.67
C ILE A 116 -1.86 -2.91 8.50
N ASN A 117 -2.83 -3.41 7.73
CA ASN A 117 -4.08 -2.69 7.46
C ASN A 117 -4.89 -2.51 8.76
N TRP A 118 -4.99 -3.58 9.56
CA TRP A 118 -5.68 -3.57 10.84
C TRP A 118 -5.05 -2.57 11.81
N ASN A 119 -3.71 -2.62 11.93
CA ASN A 119 -2.97 -1.75 12.84
C ASN A 119 -3.06 -0.28 12.41
N LEU A 120 -2.96 0.00 11.10
CA LEU A 120 -3.10 1.36 10.58
C LEU A 120 -4.54 1.87 10.79
N ALA A 121 -5.55 1.03 10.56
CA ALA A 121 -6.95 1.37 10.82
C ALA A 121 -7.17 1.65 12.31
N THR A 122 -6.60 0.81 13.19
CA THR A 122 -6.68 1.00 14.65
C THR A 122 -6.02 2.32 15.08
N LEU A 123 -4.84 2.63 14.52
CA LEU A 123 -4.12 3.88 14.79
C LEU A 123 -4.99 5.10 14.45
N LEU A 124 -5.57 5.10 13.26
CA LEU A 124 -6.40 6.20 12.78
C LEU A 124 -7.73 6.30 13.56
N TRP A 125 -8.32 5.15 13.91
CA TRP A 125 -9.51 5.12 14.76
C TRP A 125 -9.21 5.66 16.15
N ASN A 126 -8.09 5.25 16.75
CA ASN A 126 -7.66 5.72 18.08
C ASN A 126 -7.40 7.23 18.07
N ALA A 127 -7.01 7.79 16.91
CA ALA A 127 -6.86 9.24 16.71
C ALA A 127 -8.19 9.95 16.48
N GLY A 128 -9.33 9.25 16.57
CA GLY A 128 -10.64 9.87 16.54
C GLY A 128 -11.33 9.89 15.19
N ASN A 129 -10.86 9.13 14.22
CA ASN A 129 -11.49 9.02 12.91
C ASN A 129 -12.42 7.80 12.84
N HIS A 130 -13.45 7.86 12.02
CA HIS A 130 -14.04 6.63 11.48
C HIS A 130 -13.04 6.05 10.49
N VAL A 131 -12.98 4.72 10.36
CA VAL A 131 -12.13 4.11 9.34
C VAL A 131 -12.91 3.03 8.60
N ILE A 132 -12.79 3.02 7.27
CA ILE A 132 -13.21 1.89 6.43
C ILE A 132 -11.94 1.25 5.89
N ALA A 133 -11.65 0.04 6.36
CA ALA A 133 -10.49 -0.75 5.91
C ALA A 133 -10.91 -1.62 4.73
N LEU A 134 -10.14 -1.54 3.64
CA LEU A 134 -10.45 -2.14 2.33
C LEU A 134 -9.37 -3.15 1.92
N PRO A 135 -9.74 -4.20 1.17
CA PRO A 135 -8.73 -5.09 0.59
C PRO A 135 -7.97 -4.41 -0.53
N ASN A 136 -6.82 -4.97 -0.87
CA ASN A 136 -6.06 -4.57 -2.06
C ASN A 136 -6.74 -5.09 -3.34
N GLN A 137 -6.50 -4.41 -4.47
CA GLN A 137 -7.04 -4.86 -5.76
C GLN A 137 -6.52 -6.24 -6.18
N THR A 138 -5.37 -6.68 -5.66
CA THR A 138 -4.81 -8.01 -5.96
C THR A 138 -5.32 -9.10 -5.01
N HIS A 139 -6.10 -8.76 -3.98
CA HIS A 139 -6.70 -9.74 -3.08
C HIS A 139 -7.88 -10.44 -3.76
N ALA A 140 -7.99 -11.76 -3.61
CA ALA A 140 -9.02 -12.57 -4.28
C ALA A 140 -10.44 -12.03 -4.05
N ASN A 141 -10.76 -11.53 -2.86
CA ASN A 141 -12.09 -10.98 -2.57
C ASN A 141 -12.42 -9.80 -3.48
N PHE A 142 -11.43 -8.89 -3.71
CA PHE A 142 -11.62 -7.77 -4.63
C PHE A 142 -11.74 -8.27 -6.08
N VAL A 143 -10.84 -9.17 -6.49
CA VAL A 143 -10.82 -9.70 -7.88
C VAL A 143 -12.18 -10.32 -8.22
N VAL A 144 -12.74 -11.10 -7.31
CA VAL A 144 -14.01 -11.82 -7.51
C VAL A 144 -15.21 -10.88 -7.51
N ASN A 145 -15.24 -9.88 -6.60
CA ASN A 145 -16.47 -9.13 -6.33
C ASN A 145 -16.47 -7.68 -6.85
N ALA A 146 -15.29 -7.10 -7.12
CA ALA A 146 -15.20 -5.68 -7.46
C ALA A 146 -14.49 -5.41 -8.79
N SER A 147 -13.50 -6.24 -9.17
CA SER A 147 -12.72 -6.01 -10.39
C SER A 147 -13.57 -6.30 -11.64
N THR A 148 -13.79 -5.29 -12.46
CA THR A 148 -14.56 -5.43 -13.71
C THR A 148 -13.83 -6.29 -14.73
N THR A 149 -12.51 -6.21 -14.76
CA THR A 149 -11.70 -7.00 -15.71
C THR A 149 -11.44 -8.42 -15.20
N GLY A 150 -11.39 -8.61 -13.88
CA GLY A 150 -10.90 -9.85 -13.27
C GLY A 150 -9.38 -10.01 -13.38
N VAL A 151 -8.68 -9.01 -13.94
CA VAL A 151 -7.22 -9.01 -14.16
C VAL A 151 -6.64 -7.72 -13.63
N PRO A 152 -6.40 -7.62 -12.32
CA PRO A 152 -5.82 -6.41 -11.72
C PRO A 152 -4.41 -6.09 -12.21
N GLY A 153 -4.04 -4.82 -12.06
CA GLY A 153 -2.73 -4.30 -12.45
C GLY A 153 -2.84 -3.09 -13.39
N ARG A 154 -4.01 -2.89 -14.02
CA ARG A 154 -4.26 -1.69 -14.82
C ARG A 154 -4.83 -0.62 -13.90
N LEU A 155 -3.96 0.18 -13.31
CA LEU A 155 -4.28 1.03 -12.14
C LEU A 155 -5.48 1.96 -12.38
N ARG A 156 -5.69 2.45 -13.61
CA ARG A 156 -6.86 3.30 -13.90
C ARG A 156 -8.18 2.52 -13.76
N ASP A 157 -8.19 1.26 -14.19
CA ASP A 157 -9.38 0.40 -14.09
C ASP A 157 -9.57 -0.06 -12.64
N ASP A 158 -8.47 -0.46 -11.99
CA ASP A 158 -8.48 -0.83 -10.56
C ASP A 158 -8.96 0.33 -9.69
N ALA A 159 -8.56 1.58 -10.01
CA ALA A 159 -9.01 2.77 -9.28
C ALA A 159 -10.51 3.00 -9.44
N ALA A 160 -11.04 2.81 -10.65
CA ALA A 160 -12.48 2.93 -10.91
C ALA A 160 -13.25 1.86 -10.11
N ASP A 161 -12.73 0.65 -10.07
CA ASP A 161 -13.31 -0.47 -9.35
C ASP A 161 -13.25 -0.23 -7.82
N MET A 162 -12.09 0.26 -7.32
CA MET A 162 -11.93 0.59 -5.90
C MET A 162 -12.85 1.74 -5.50
N HIS A 163 -12.97 2.77 -6.33
CA HIS A 163 -13.88 3.90 -6.07
C HIS A 163 -15.34 3.40 -5.97
N ARG A 164 -15.76 2.44 -6.82
CA ARG A 164 -17.08 1.83 -6.73
C ARG A 164 -17.24 1.03 -5.42
N LEU A 165 -16.20 0.27 -5.02
CA LEU A 165 -16.23 -0.47 -3.75
C LEU A 165 -16.35 0.50 -2.57
N MET A 166 -15.58 1.58 -2.57
CA MET A 166 -15.62 2.60 -1.51
C MET A 166 -17.02 3.22 -1.41
N ARG A 167 -17.67 3.51 -2.55
CA ARG A 167 -19.04 4.03 -2.58
C ARG A 167 -20.03 3.02 -1.98
N ALA A 168 -19.95 1.77 -2.41
CA ALA A 168 -20.81 0.69 -1.89
C ALA A 168 -20.58 0.48 -0.39
N ALA A 169 -19.32 0.53 0.06
CA ALA A 169 -18.99 0.43 1.49
C ALA A 169 -19.60 1.59 2.27
N LEU A 170 -19.45 2.82 1.80
CA LEU A 170 -20.02 3.99 2.46
C LEU A 170 -21.56 3.92 2.51
N GLU A 171 -22.21 3.53 1.47
CA GLU A 171 -23.64 3.27 1.43
C GLU A 171 -24.08 2.23 2.44
N UNK A 172 -23.30 1.32 2.63
CA UNK A 172 -23.59 0.26 3.44
C UNK A 172 -23.65 0.67 4.78
N VAL A 173 -22.72 1.50 5.17
CA VAL A 173 -22.65 1.97 6.55
C VAL A 173 -23.22 3.38 6.85
N UNK A 174 -23.79 3.93 6.09
CA UNK A 174 -24.30 5.18 6.09
C UNK A 174 -25.01 5.60 7.30
N ASN A 175 -25.76 4.54 7.90
CA ASN A 175 -26.49 4.83 9.16
C ASN A 175 -25.64 4.58 10.41
N ARG A 176 -24.41 4.29 10.25
CA ARG A 176 -23.46 3.97 11.34
C ARG A 176 -22.38 5.03 11.57
N UNK A 177 -22.18 6.01 10.57
CA UNK A 177 -21.16 6.93 10.64
C UNK A 177 -21.64 8.33 10.32
N UNK A 178 -21.33 9.55 10.78
CA UNK A 178 -21.41 10.78 10.52
C UNK A 178 -20.20 11.25 9.99
N UNK A 179 -19.76 10.94 8.89
CA UNK A 179 -18.64 11.34 8.33
C UNK A 179 -18.67 12.76 8.22
N THR A 180 -17.68 13.49 8.56
CA THR A 180 -17.54 14.96 8.39
C THR A 180 -16.61 15.33 7.23
N UNK A 181 -15.64 14.51 6.91
CA UNK A 181 -14.80 14.65 5.82
C UNK A 181 -14.43 13.33 5.34
N UNK A 182 -13.98 12.94 4.31
CA UNK A 182 -13.43 11.87 3.85
C UNK A 182 -12.07 12.13 3.63
N HIS A 183 -11.23 11.22 3.86
CA HIS A 183 -9.76 11.14 3.68
C HIS A 183 -9.43 9.79 3.08
N LEU A 184 -8.21 9.65 2.53
CA LEU A 184 -7.79 8.40 1.88
C LEU A 184 -6.34 8.11 2.23
N THR A 185 -6.04 6.84 2.49
CA THR A 185 -4.66 6.36 2.60
C THR A 185 -4.58 4.92 2.11
N GLY A 186 -3.38 4.47 1.92
CA GLY A 186 -3.03 3.09 1.66
C GLY A 186 -1.54 2.94 1.84
N TYR A 187 -1.09 1.70 1.88
CA TYR A 187 0.35 1.42 1.99
C TYR A 187 0.79 0.52 0.85
N SER A 188 2.06 0.66 0.45
CA SER A 188 2.62 -0.17 -0.64
C SER A 188 1.79 0.02 -1.92
N LEU A 189 1.40 -1.04 -2.61
CA LEU A 189 0.51 -0.99 -3.78
C LEU A 189 -0.83 -0.30 -3.45
N GLY A 190 -1.33 -0.41 -2.21
CA GLY A 190 -2.53 0.31 -1.79
C GLY A 190 -2.34 1.82 -1.81
N ALA A 191 -1.14 2.31 -1.50
CA ALA A 191 -0.81 3.73 -1.60
C ALA A 191 -0.79 4.18 -3.06
N THR A 192 -0.16 3.37 -3.93
CA THR A 192 -0.16 3.64 -5.37
C THR A 192 -1.59 3.72 -5.91
N LEU A 193 -2.44 2.75 -5.54
CA LEU A 193 -3.85 2.76 -5.95
C LEU A 193 -4.59 3.98 -5.39
N ALA A 194 -4.31 4.37 -4.13
CA ALA A 194 -4.93 5.55 -3.52
C ALA A 194 -4.67 6.82 -4.33
N ALA A 195 -3.46 6.97 -4.90
CA ALA A 195 -3.13 8.10 -5.76
C ALA A 195 -4.03 8.14 -7.01
N PHE A 196 -4.24 6.98 -7.66
CA PHE A 196 -5.11 6.89 -8.83
C PHE A 196 -6.59 7.10 -8.46
N VAL A 197 -7.03 6.60 -7.31
CA VAL A 197 -8.40 6.82 -6.79
C VAL A 197 -8.62 8.32 -6.54
N ALA A 198 -7.65 9.00 -5.92
CA ALA A 198 -7.75 10.44 -5.63
C ALA A 198 -7.85 11.26 -6.92
N LYS A 199 -7.01 10.93 -7.91
CA LYS A 199 -7.07 11.56 -9.23
C LYS A 199 -8.46 11.37 -9.89
N LEU A 200 -8.94 10.14 -9.90
CA LEU A 200 -10.26 9.82 -10.48
C LEU A 200 -11.38 10.59 -9.76
N ASP A 201 -11.30 10.68 -8.44
CA ASP A 201 -12.32 11.38 -7.64
C ASP A 201 -12.38 12.87 -8.00
N GLU A 202 -11.23 13.52 -8.20
CA GLU A 202 -11.20 14.92 -8.67
C GLU A 202 -11.75 15.07 -10.10
N GLU A 203 -11.41 14.13 -10.99
CA GLU A 203 -11.93 14.15 -12.36
C GLU A 203 -13.46 14.02 -12.36
N ARG A 204 -14.01 13.16 -11.53
CA ARG A 204 -15.46 12.99 -11.36
C ARG A 204 -16.10 14.28 -10.82
N ALA A 205 -15.50 14.88 -9.79
CA ALA A 205 -15.97 16.16 -9.24
C ALA A 205 -15.98 17.25 -10.31
N ALA A 206 -14.91 17.34 -11.10
CA ALA A 206 -14.80 18.33 -12.20
C ALA A 206 -15.85 18.09 -13.30
N ALA A 207 -16.25 16.82 -13.50
CA ALA A 207 -17.29 16.45 -14.46
C ALA A 207 -18.71 16.63 -13.89
N GLY A 208 -18.85 17.04 -12.62
CA GLY A 208 -20.14 17.18 -11.94
C GLY A 208 -20.75 15.83 -11.53
N GLU A 209 -19.92 14.80 -11.44
CA GLU A 209 -20.33 13.47 -11.01
C GLU A 209 -20.15 13.31 -9.51
N ALA A 210 -20.75 12.25 -8.95
CA ALA A 210 -20.63 11.95 -7.52
C ALA A 210 -19.17 11.60 -7.18
N ALA A 211 -18.58 12.37 -6.26
CA ALA A 211 -17.21 12.23 -5.78
C ALA A 211 -17.19 12.26 -4.26
N PHE A 212 -16.11 11.78 -3.65
CA PHE A 212 -15.88 11.86 -2.20
C PHE A 212 -15.37 13.25 -1.78
N GLY A 213 -14.57 13.90 -2.62
CA GLY A 213 -13.92 15.15 -2.30
C GLY A 213 -12.89 14.98 -1.18
N PHE A 214 -11.92 14.10 -1.39
CA PHE A 214 -10.91 13.81 -0.36
C PHE A 214 -10.19 15.09 0.06
N THR A 215 -10.24 15.38 1.35
CA THR A 215 -9.55 16.55 1.91
C THR A 215 -8.06 16.30 2.10
N ARG A 216 -7.69 15.05 2.41
CA ARG A 216 -6.29 14.63 2.61
C ARG A 216 -6.11 13.22 2.09
N VAL A 217 -4.99 13.01 1.40
CA VAL A 217 -4.59 11.70 0.86
C VAL A 217 -3.13 11.46 1.25
N LEU A 218 -2.85 10.40 2.00
CA LEU A 218 -1.48 10.06 2.42
C LEU A 218 -1.04 8.75 1.78
N LEU A 219 0.04 8.83 1.03
CA LEU A 219 0.63 7.66 0.37
C LEU A 219 1.77 7.12 1.25
N LEU A 220 1.59 5.90 1.79
CA LEU A 220 2.56 5.29 2.69
C LEU A 220 3.40 4.26 1.90
N ASN A 221 4.70 4.52 1.74
CA ASN A 221 5.65 3.65 1.00
C ASN A 221 5.08 3.17 -0.35
N PRO A 222 4.61 4.07 -1.24
CA PRO A 222 4.02 3.64 -2.52
C PRO A 222 5.06 3.03 -3.45
N SER A 223 4.65 2.05 -4.24
CA SER A 223 5.38 1.62 -5.43
C SER A 223 5.28 2.75 -6.47
N VAL A 224 6.39 3.25 -6.98
CA VAL A 224 6.38 4.26 -8.05
C VAL A 224 6.07 3.61 -9.39
N SER A 225 6.74 2.51 -9.71
CA SER A 225 6.46 1.68 -10.87
C SER A 225 6.10 0.28 -10.39
N LEU A 226 4.86 -0.13 -10.61
CA LEU A 226 4.42 -1.45 -10.18
C LEU A 226 5.32 -2.54 -10.75
N PHE A 227 5.66 -2.46 -12.03
CA PHE A 227 6.50 -3.46 -12.70
C PHE A 227 7.91 -3.53 -12.08
N THR A 228 8.54 -2.38 -11.84
CA THR A 228 9.88 -2.34 -11.22
C THR A 228 9.86 -2.97 -9.82
N SER A 229 8.85 -2.60 -9.01
CA SER A 229 8.73 -3.15 -7.65
C SER A 229 8.50 -4.67 -7.66
N ILE A 230 7.66 -5.19 -8.58
CA ILE A 230 7.44 -6.63 -8.65
C ILE A 230 8.69 -7.38 -9.13
N GLN A 231 9.48 -6.79 -10.04
CA GLN A 231 10.77 -7.40 -10.42
C GLN A 231 11.71 -7.50 -9.21
N LEU A 232 11.83 -6.44 -8.42
CA LEU A 232 12.70 -6.46 -7.24
C LEU A 232 12.31 -7.57 -6.26
N VAL A 233 11.01 -7.73 -5.99
CA VAL A 233 10.59 -8.77 -5.03
C VAL A 233 10.62 -10.19 -5.64
N ASP A 234 10.35 -10.34 -6.94
CA ASP A 234 10.52 -11.64 -7.61
C ASP A 234 12.00 -12.06 -7.58
N ASP A 235 12.92 -11.13 -7.86
CA ASP A 235 14.37 -11.39 -7.83
C ASP A 235 14.87 -11.84 -6.46
N MET A 236 14.23 -11.40 -5.36
CA MET A 236 14.57 -11.84 -4.00
C MET A 236 14.38 -13.36 -3.81
N LEU A 237 13.58 -13.99 -4.65
CA LEU A 237 13.34 -15.43 -4.55
C LEU A 237 13.95 -16.21 -5.72
N ASP A 238 13.79 -15.71 -6.93
CA ASP A 238 14.11 -16.47 -8.15
C ASP A 238 15.60 -16.81 -8.26
N ARG A 239 16.49 -15.95 -7.77
CA ARG A 239 17.93 -16.23 -7.76
C ARG A 239 18.28 -17.48 -6.93
N PHE A 240 17.57 -17.70 -5.83
CA PHE A 240 17.83 -18.86 -4.94
C PHE A 240 17.23 -20.14 -5.52
N VAL A 241 16.05 -20.06 -6.13
CA VAL A 241 15.41 -21.20 -6.78
C VAL A 241 16.25 -21.66 -7.99
N ALA A 242 16.83 -20.73 -8.71
CA ALA A 242 17.70 -21.03 -9.86
C ALA A 242 19.00 -21.76 -9.45
N GLU A 243 19.55 -21.42 -8.26
CA GLU A 243 20.77 -22.04 -7.76
C GLU A 243 20.52 -23.38 -7.07
N ASP A 244 19.44 -23.49 -6.29
CA ASP A 244 19.09 -24.70 -5.56
C ASP A 244 17.55 -24.83 -5.44
N PRO A 245 16.94 -25.73 -6.17
CA PRO A 245 15.48 -25.95 -6.07
C PRO A 245 14.99 -26.35 -4.68
N ASN A 246 15.88 -26.83 -3.79
CA ASN A 246 15.52 -27.19 -2.42
C ASN A 246 15.68 -26.03 -1.43
N ALA A 247 16.28 -24.91 -1.83
CA ALA A 247 16.56 -23.80 -0.94
C ALA A 247 15.29 -23.30 -0.20
N ILE A 248 14.15 -23.24 -0.91
CA ILE A 248 12.88 -22.77 -0.33
C ILE A 248 12.25 -23.85 0.56
N PRO A 249 12.07 -25.13 0.10
CA PRO A 249 11.61 -26.19 0.99
C PRO A 249 12.46 -26.32 2.27
N ASP A 250 13.77 -26.29 2.15
CA ASP A 250 14.67 -26.39 3.31
C ASP A 250 14.53 -25.22 4.27
N PHE A 251 14.39 -23.98 3.73
CA PHE A 251 14.15 -22.80 4.56
C PHE A 251 12.81 -22.92 5.30
N LEU A 252 11.73 -23.29 4.57
CA LEU A 252 10.41 -23.44 5.19
C LEU A 252 10.41 -24.53 6.27
N ASP A 253 11.11 -25.64 6.05
CA ASP A 253 11.24 -26.70 7.07
C ASP A 253 11.90 -26.18 8.36
N ARG A 254 12.97 -25.37 8.23
CA ARG A 254 13.62 -24.75 9.40
C ARG A 254 12.65 -23.78 10.11
N ALA A 255 11.96 -22.94 9.34
CA ALA A 255 11.01 -21.97 9.89
C ALA A 255 9.86 -22.67 10.63
N PHE A 256 9.30 -23.74 10.04
CA PHE A 256 8.21 -24.50 10.68
C PHE A 256 8.68 -25.22 11.96
N ARG A 257 9.90 -25.74 11.99
CA ARG A 257 10.44 -26.35 13.22
C ARG A 257 10.61 -25.31 14.33
N ALA A 258 11.22 -24.16 14.01
CA ALA A 258 11.35 -23.06 14.97
C ALA A 258 9.98 -22.58 15.48
N PHE A 259 9.00 -22.48 14.58
CA PHE A 259 7.63 -22.13 14.93
C PHE A 259 7.04 -23.15 15.93
N ALA A 260 7.19 -24.44 15.64
CA ALA A 260 6.65 -25.49 16.50
C ALA A 260 7.27 -25.44 17.90
N ASP A 261 8.59 -25.21 17.99
CA ASP A 261 9.30 -25.10 19.27
C ASP A 261 8.79 -23.88 20.08
N ILE A 262 8.59 -22.73 19.43
CA ILE A 262 8.03 -21.52 20.05
C ILE A 262 6.59 -21.79 20.52
N TYR A 263 5.79 -22.46 19.68
CA TYR A 263 4.38 -22.78 19.97
C TYR A 263 4.26 -23.68 21.21
N VAL A 264 5.13 -24.70 21.32
CA VAL A 264 5.11 -25.63 22.45
C VAL A 264 5.54 -24.94 23.76
N GLN A 265 6.41 -23.92 23.68
CA GLN A 265 6.94 -23.24 24.86
C GLN A 265 6.11 -22.03 25.29
N GLY A 266 5.17 -21.55 24.44
CA GLY A 266 4.39 -20.33 24.67
C GLY A 266 2.92 -20.58 24.96
N SER A 267 2.27 -19.57 25.54
CA SER A 267 0.82 -19.60 25.72
C SER A 267 0.13 -19.33 24.37
N PRO A 268 -0.99 -20.01 24.05
CA PRO A 268 -1.73 -19.75 22.84
C PRO A 268 -2.24 -18.31 22.66
N THR A 269 -2.25 -17.54 23.73
CA THR A 269 -2.72 -16.15 23.70
C THR A 269 -1.66 -15.13 23.28
N ASP A 270 -0.40 -15.55 23.10
CA ASP A 270 0.71 -14.65 22.81
C ASP A 270 1.06 -14.55 21.30
N PHE A 271 0.11 -14.90 20.43
CA PHE A 271 0.35 -14.87 18.97
C PHE A 271 0.24 -13.49 18.35
N ALA A 272 -0.24 -12.50 19.10
CA ALA A 272 -0.43 -11.15 18.54
C ALA A 272 0.86 -10.31 18.70
N GLY A 273 1.30 -9.73 17.64
CA GLY A 273 2.23 -8.60 17.62
C GLY A 273 3.72 -8.90 17.62
N ASP A 274 4.18 -9.91 18.36
CA ASP A 274 5.63 -10.20 18.50
C ASP A 274 6.07 -11.54 17.88
N PHE A 275 5.15 -12.22 17.20
CA PHE A 275 5.39 -13.56 16.69
C PHE A 275 6.56 -13.60 15.69
N VAL A 276 6.53 -12.69 14.71
CA VAL A 276 7.58 -12.62 13.69
C VAL A 276 8.92 -12.25 14.32
N TYR A 277 8.91 -11.33 15.29
CA TYR A 277 10.12 -10.94 16.01
C TYR A 277 10.69 -12.13 16.82
N ARG A 278 9.83 -12.94 17.44
CA ARG A 278 10.26 -14.13 18.18
C ARG A 278 10.87 -15.18 17.25
N ILE A 279 10.25 -15.40 16.08
CA ILE A 279 10.84 -16.28 15.05
C ILE A 279 12.19 -15.72 14.61
N TYR A 280 12.24 -14.42 14.32
CA TYR A 280 13.48 -13.76 13.93
C TYR A 280 14.60 -13.98 14.96
N THR A 281 14.30 -13.75 16.24
CA THR A 281 15.30 -13.93 17.30
C THR A 281 15.67 -15.40 17.54
N ALA A 282 14.73 -16.33 17.32
CA ALA A 282 14.98 -17.77 17.51
C ALA A 282 15.80 -18.37 16.37
N LEU A 283 15.56 -17.93 15.13
CA LEU A 283 16.28 -18.44 13.96
C LEU A 283 17.59 -17.70 13.71
N GLU A 284 17.70 -16.44 14.18
CA GLU A 284 18.80 -15.55 13.84
C GLU A 284 19.07 -15.57 12.31
N PRO A 285 18.03 -15.33 11.49
CA PRO A 285 18.14 -15.46 10.03
C PRO A 285 19.13 -14.45 9.47
N ASP A 286 19.90 -14.88 8.51
CA ASP A 286 20.78 -13.96 7.77
C ASP A 286 19.99 -13.18 6.69
N ALA A 287 20.65 -12.27 6.01
CA ALA A 287 20.01 -11.44 4.98
C ALA A 287 19.42 -12.29 3.84
N ILE A 288 20.07 -13.41 3.50
CA ILE A 288 19.59 -14.32 2.45
C ILE A 288 18.25 -14.97 2.87
N ASP A 289 18.14 -15.39 4.12
CA ASP A 289 16.90 -15.98 4.64
C ASP A 289 15.77 -14.93 4.70
N LEU A 290 16.10 -13.68 4.98
CA LEU A 290 15.10 -12.58 4.97
C LEU A 290 14.63 -12.27 3.55
N GLU A 291 15.53 -12.27 2.57
CA GLU A 291 15.14 -12.10 1.16
C GLU A 291 14.18 -13.22 0.71
N LYS A 292 14.51 -14.48 1.05
CA LYS A 292 13.64 -15.61 0.77
C LYS A 292 12.26 -15.43 1.40
N LEU A 293 12.21 -14.97 2.65
CA LEU A 293 10.95 -14.79 3.36
C LEU A 293 10.07 -13.71 2.69
N VAL A 294 10.66 -12.58 2.31
CA VAL A 294 9.96 -11.52 1.59
C VAL A 294 9.47 -12.04 0.23
N GLY A 295 10.36 -12.69 -0.54
CA GLY A 295 10.01 -13.23 -1.86
C GLY A 295 8.90 -14.29 -1.78
N ILE A 296 8.94 -15.17 -0.77
CA ILE A 296 7.89 -16.19 -0.55
C ILE A 296 6.55 -15.50 -0.27
N ALA A 297 6.53 -14.49 0.61
CA ALA A 297 5.29 -13.79 0.96
C ALA A 297 4.63 -13.17 -0.29
N PHE A 298 5.45 -12.52 -1.13
CA PHE A 298 4.95 -11.94 -2.38
C PHE A 298 4.54 -13.02 -3.40
N ARG A 299 5.30 -14.11 -3.51
CA ARG A 299 4.95 -15.23 -4.40
C ARG A 299 3.59 -15.84 -4.03
N LEU A 300 3.29 -16.00 -2.74
CA LEU A 300 1.97 -16.50 -2.30
C LEU A 300 0.84 -15.54 -2.68
N SER A 301 1.11 -14.22 -2.65
CA SER A 301 0.13 -13.22 -3.11
C SER A 301 -0.10 -13.35 -4.63
N ALA A 302 0.97 -13.55 -5.40
CA ALA A 302 0.88 -13.74 -6.85
C ALA A 302 0.07 -15.00 -7.21
N VAL A 303 0.22 -16.09 -6.44
CA VAL A 303 -0.54 -17.35 -6.65
C VAL A 303 -2.04 -17.09 -6.56
N ASN A 304 -2.49 -16.41 -5.52
CA ASN A 304 -3.92 -16.15 -5.31
C ASN A 304 -4.48 -15.24 -6.40
N LEU A 305 -3.73 -14.22 -6.79
CA LEU A 305 -4.11 -13.32 -7.88
C LEU A 305 -4.23 -14.08 -9.20
N ALA A 306 -3.18 -14.82 -9.58
CA ALA A 306 -3.12 -15.56 -10.85
C ALA A 306 -4.23 -16.60 -10.94
N PHE A 307 -4.48 -17.33 -9.84
CA PHE A 307 -5.53 -18.33 -9.80
C PHE A 307 -6.92 -17.69 -9.98
N ALA A 308 -7.20 -16.63 -9.23
CA ALA A 308 -8.49 -15.95 -9.34
C ALA A 308 -8.70 -15.38 -10.74
N ALA A 309 -7.68 -14.71 -11.29
CA ALA A 309 -7.75 -14.11 -12.63
C ALA A 309 -7.95 -15.17 -13.71
N ASP A 310 -7.16 -16.27 -13.69
CA ASP A 310 -7.28 -17.33 -14.69
C ASP A 310 -8.65 -18.01 -14.67
N VAL A 311 -9.17 -18.32 -13.47
CA VAL A 311 -10.48 -18.96 -13.34
C VAL A 311 -11.59 -18.03 -13.83
N LEU A 312 -11.54 -16.73 -13.50
CA LEU A 312 -12.60 -15.79 -13.86
C LEU A 312 -12.58 -15.41 -15.35
N THR A 313 -11.42 -15.43 -16.00
CA THR A 313 -11.27 -14.98 -17.38
C THR A 313 -11.04 -16.11 -18.38
N GLU A 314 -10.87 -17.34 -17.88
CA GLU A 314 -10.53 -18.53 -18.68
C GLU A 314 -9.33 -18.25 -19.60
N SER A 315 -8.30 -17.55 -19.05
CA SER A 315 -7.16 -17.09 -19.84
C SER A 315 -6.27 -18.22 -20.35
N GLY A 316 -6.27 -19.36 -19.68
CA GLY A 316 -5.41 -20.49 -20.04
C GLY A 316 -4.01 -20.40 -19.47
N PHE A 317 -3.81 -19.58 -18.44
CA PHE A 317 -2.49 -19.31 -17.84
C PHE A 317 -2.02 -20.47 -16.94
N LEU A 318 -2.90 -20.91 -16.03
CA LEU A 318 -2.62 -22.01 -15.10
C LEU A 318 -3.29 -23.32 -15.54
N MET A 319 -4.38 -23.22 -16.29
CA MET A 319 -5.13 -24.39 -16.72
C MET A 319 -5.79 -24.13 -18.07
N PRO A 320 -6.02 -25.18 -18.90
CA PRO A 320 -6.68 -24.96 -20.20
C PRO A 320 -8.01 -24.23 -20.05
N ALA A 321 -8.27 -23.30 -20.96
CA ALA A 321 -9.54 -22.54 -20.99
C ALA A 321 -10.73 -23.51 -21.03
N GLY A 322 -11.80 -23.18 -20.32
CA GLY A 322 -12.99 -24.02 -20.21
C GLY A 322 -12.85 -25.20 -19.23
N THR A 323 -11.77 -25.26 -18.45
CA THR A 323 -11.61 -26.28 -17.41
C THR A 323 -12.67 -26.11 -16.33
N GLU A 324 -13.58 -27.06 -16.19
CA GLU A 324 -14.54 -27.06 -15.08
C GLU A 324 -13.86 -27.55 -13.80
N LEU A 325 -13.88 -26.73 -12.77
CA LEU A 325 -13.32 -27.05 -11.45
C LEU A 325 -14.43 -27.22 -10.42
N ARG A 326 -14.20 -28.16 -9.50
CA ARG A 326 -15.10 -28.43 -8.36
C ARG A 326 -14.29 -28.38 -7.07
N ALA A 327 -14.95 -28.04 -5.95
CA ALA A 327 -14.29 -27.93 -4.64
C ALA A 327 -13.60 -29.23 -4.19
N THR A 328 -14.07 -30.38 -4.70
CA THR A 328 -13.48 -31.71 -4.38
C THR A 328 -12.47 -32.18 -5.42
N ASP A 329 -12.14 -31.33 -6.39
CA ASP A 329 -11.25 -31.72 -7.50
C ASP A 329 -9.79 -31.80 -7.00
N ARG A 330 -9.18 -32.96 -7.14
CA ARG A 330 -7.77 -33.16 -6.76
C ARG A 330 -6.81 -32.30 -7.60
N ARG A 331 -7.23 -31.94 -8.82
CA ARG A 331 -6.43 -31.05 -9.68
C ARG A 331 -6.20 -29.67 -9.05
N LEU A 332 -7.07 -29.21 -8.12
CA LEU A 332 -6.86 -27.94 -7.43
C LEU A 332 -5.50 -27.89 -6.73
N SER A 333 -5.11 -28.99 -6.06
CA SER A 333 -3.80 -29.05 -5.39
C SER A 333 -2.64 -28.98 -6.38
N ASP A 334 -2.80 -29.63 -7.55
CA ASP A 334 -1.77 -29.58 -8.59
C ASP A 334 -1.68 -28.17 -9.21
N ILE A 335 -2.82 -27.55 -9.51
CA ILE A 335 -2.88 -26.20 -10.06
C ILE A 335 -2.24 -25.20 -9.08
N TYR A 336 -2.55 -25.30 -7.79
CA TYR A 336 -1.94 -24.43 -6.77
C TYR A 336 -0.44 -24.67 -6.62
N ARG A 337 0.02 -25.92 -6.77
CA ARG A 337 1.46 -26.24 -6.76
C ARG A 337 2.15 -25.56 -7.95
N ASP A 338 1.57 -25.72 -9.15
CA ASP A 338 2.13 -25.13 -10.38
C ASP A 338 2.09 -23.59 -10.31
N ALA A 339 1.01 -23.02 -9.73
CA ALA A 339 0.88 -21.57 -9.55
C ALA A 339 1.98 -21.01 -8.67
N ARG A 340 2.44 -21.76 -7.64
CA ARG A 340 3.52 -21.30 -6.76
C ARG A 340 4.87 -21.12 -7.45
N GLU A 341 5.02 -21.71 -8.64
CA GLU A 341 6.22 -21.54 -9.46
C GLU A 341 6.14 -20.29 -10.34
N ARG A 342 4.97 -19.63 -10.37
CA ARG A 342 4.74 -18.43 -11.19
C ARG A 342 4.98 -17.16 -10.38
N SER A 343 5.79 -16.26 -10.94
CA SER A 343 6.10 -14.97 -10.37
C SER A 343 5.06 -13.92 -10.77
N PHE A 344 5.16 -12.72 -10.24
CA PHE A 344 4.37 -11.58 -10.71
C PHE A 344 4.76 -11.22 -12.16
N VAL A 345 6.05 -11.37 -12.52
CA VAL A 345 6.48 -11.15 -13.91
C VAL A 345 5.81 -12.18 -14.83
N ASP A 346 5.72 -13.46 -14.42
CA ASP A 346 4.98 -14.48 -15.18
C ASP A 346 3.51 -14.10 -15.35
N TYR A 347 2.87 -13.60 -14.30
CA TYR A 347 1.49 -13.11 -14.38
C TYR A 347 1.38 -11.97 -15.40
N PHE A 348 2.30 -11.00 -15.35
CA PHE A 348 2.31 -9.87 -16.28
C PHE A 348 2.45 -10.34 -17.73
N GLU A 349 3.42 -11.23 -18.00
CA GLU A 349 3.71 -11.68 -19.36
C GLU A 349 2.70 -12.71 -19.88
N GLY A 350 2.31 -13.65 -19.02
CA GLY A 350 1.50 -14.81 -19.44
C GLY A 350 0.00 -14.61 -19.36
N LEU A 351 -0.47 -13.69 -18.52
CA LEU A 351 -1.91 -13.46 -18.36
C LEU A 351 -2.30 -12.01 -18.66
N TYR A 352 -1.68 -11.04 -17.98
CA TYR A 352 -2.06 -9.62 -18.06
C TYR A 352 -1.89 -9.06 -19.48
N GLN A 353 -0.70 -9.16 -20.06
CA GLN A 353 -0.44 -8.63 -21.41
C GLN A 353 -1.36 -9.28 -22.45
N PRO A 354 -1.46 -10.63 -22.52
CA PRO A 354 -2.37 -11.26 -23.49
C PRO A 354 -3.82 -10.83 -23.30
N PHE A 355 -4.27 -10.70 -22.06
CA PHE A 355 -5.66 -10.30 -21.76
C PHE A 355 -5.97 -8.92 -22.34
N PHE A 356 -5.16 -7.90 -22.01
CA PHE A 356 -5.45 -6.54 -22.46
C PHE A 356 -5.20 -6.34 -23.96
N ARG A 357 -4.25 -7.08 -24.56
CA ARG A 357 -4.02 -7.03 -26.01
C ARG A 357 -5.16 -7.61 -26.83
N ARG A 358 -6.01 -8.48 -26.26
CA ARG A 358 -7.23 -8.94 -26.97
C ARG A 358 -8.16 -7.76 -27.28
N ALA A 359 -8.31 -6.83 -26.36
CA ALA A 359 -9.15 -5.64 -26.53
C ALA A 359 -8.40 -4.50 -27.24
N GLU A 360 -7.10 -4.37 -27.03
CA GLU A 360 -6.26 -3.28 -27.53
C GLU A 360 -4.99 -3.88 -28.19
N PRO A 361 -5.08 -4.43 -29.42
CA PRO A 361 -3.95 -5.15 -30.04
C PRO A 361 -2.67 -4.34 -30.22
N GLY A 362 -2.77 -3.00 -30.26
CA GLY A 362 -1.60 -2.12 -30.38
C GLY A 362 -0.88 -1.78 -29.07
N LEU A 363 -1.40 -2.24 -27.95
CA LEU A 363 -0.86 -1.86 -26.63
C LEU A 363 0.48 -2.58 -26.37
N SER A 364 1.56 -1.80 -26.23
CA SER A 364 2.88 -2.38 -25.97
C SER A 364 3.10 -2.67 -24.49
N ALA A 365 4.09 -3.52 -24.18
CA ALA A 365 4.46 -3.82 -22.79
C ALA A 365 4.93 -2.56 -22.07
N GLU A 366 5.71 -1.73 -22.76
CA GLU A 366 6.24 -0.47 -22.20
C GLU A 366 5.10 0.49 -21.82
N GLN A 367 4.06 0.58 -22.66
CA GLN A 367 2.87 1.39 -22.34
C GLN A 367 2.14 0.84 -21.12
N MET A 368 1.98 -0.49 -21.04
CA MET A 368 1.33 -1.14 -19.88
C MET A 368 2.11 -0.86 -18.58
N ILE A 369 3.45 -0.91 -18.65
CA ILE A 369 4.33 -0.63 -17.51
C ILE A 369 4.21 0.84 -17.09
N GLU A 370 4.25 1.76 -18.06
CA GLU A 370 4.11 3.20 -17.78
C GLU A 370 2.74 3.52 -17.19
N ASP A 371 1.67 2.95 -17.74
CA ASP A 371 0.29 3.14 -17.23
C ASP A 371 0.13 2.61 -15.79
N ALA A 372 0.96 1.65 -15.40
CA ALA A 372 0.98 1.08 -14.04
C ALA A 372 2.04 1.76 -13.16
N SER A 373 2.24 3.06 -13.34
CA SER A 373 3.26 3.85 -12.64
C SER A 373 2.67 5.20 -12.18
N LEU A 374 3.10 5.67 -11.00
CA LEU A 374 2.80 7.03 -10.54
C LEU A 374 3.31 8.10 -11.52
N ARG A 375 4.32 7.75 -12.34
CA ARG A 375 4.83 8.65 -13.38
C ARG A 375 3.75 9.02 -14.39
N SER A 376 2.85 8.10 -14.70
CA SER A 376 1.74 8.37 -15.65
C SER A 376 0.76 9.44 -15.13
N ILE A 377 0.76 9.69 -13.82
CA ILE A 377 -0.08 10.71 -13.19
C ILE A 377 0.74 11.81 -12.51
N GLU A 378 2.02 11.96 -12.90
CA GLU A 378 2.96 12.96 -12.32
C GLU A 378 2.34 14.35 -12.28
N ARG A 379 1.76 14.81 -13.39
CA ARG A 379 1.17 16.16 -13.47
C ARG A 379 0.08 16.38 -12.42
N TYR A 380 -0.75 15.38 -12.20
CA TYR A 380 -1.78 15.43 -11.16
C TYR A 380 -1.13 15.51 -9.77
N LEU A 381 -0.21 14.58 -9.47
CA LEU A 381 0.41 14.51 -8.15
C LEU A 381 1.18 15.80 -7.80
N ALA A 382 1.86 16.40 -8.79
CA ALA A 382 2.59 17.64 -8.58
C ALA A 382 1.66 18.82 -8.25
N ALA A 383 0.41 18.80 -8.76
CA ALA A 383 -0.57 19.87 -8.55
C ALA A 383 -1.48 19.65 -7.34
N ALA A 384 -1.63 18.41 -6.87
CA ALA A 384 -2.60 18.03 -5.84
C ALA A 384 -2.04 18.29 -4.43
N GLU A 385 -2.22 19.50 -3.94
CA GLU A 385 -1.68 19.97 -2.64
C GLU A 385 -2.16 19.13 -1.44
N HIS A 386 -3.31 18.47 -1.57
CA HIS A 386 -3.88 17.62 -0.52
C HIS A 386 -3.32 16.20 -0.51
N VAL A 387 -2.45 15.86 -1.48
CA VAL A 387 -1.82 14.53 -1.58
C VAL A 387 -0.38 14.62 -1.07
N GLY A 388 -0.04 13.79 -0.10
CA GLY A 388 1.30 13.74 0.48
C GLY A 388 1.87 12.33 0.51
N PHE A 389 3.16 12.24 0.82
CA PHE A 389 3.92 10.99 0.81
C PHE A 389 4.72 10.83 2.11
N LEU A 390 4.75 9.59 2.62
CA LEU A 390 5.58 9.22 3.76
C LEU A 390 6.26 7.88 3.44
N GLY A 391 7.57 7.80 3.67
CA GLY A 391 8.33 6.57 3.37
C GLY A 391 9.67 6.52 4.08
N SER A 392 10.47 5.50 3.74
CA SER A 392 11.80 5.26 4.32
C SER A 392 12.84 5.19 3.21
N GLU A 393 14.00 5.87 3.39
CA GLU A 393 15.08 5.93 2.38
C GLU A 393 15.59 4.54 1.98
N ASP A 394 15.48 3.59 2.90
CA ASP A 394 15.94 2.21 2.73
C ASP A 394 14.86 1.27 2.20
N ASP A 395 13.80 1.79 1.58
CA ASP A 395 12.69 0.98 1.07
C ASP A 395 13.16 0.02 -0.03
N VAL A 396 12.98 -1.29 0.20
CA VAL A 396 13.51 -2.37 -0.64
C VAL A 396 12.81 -2.53 -1.98
N ILE A 397 11.66 -1.85 -2.20
CA ILE A 397 10.93 -1.94 -3.47
C ILE A 397 11.13 -0.73 -4.37
N LEU A 398 12.01 0.20 -3.99
CA LEU A 398 12.28 1.44 -4.74
C LEU A 398 13.72 1.47 -5.26
N ILE A 399 13.90 1.99 -6.47
CA ILE A 399 15.20 2.23 -7.07
C ILE A 399 15.56 3.72 -6.97
N PRO A 400 16.83 4.12 -7.17
CA PRO A 400 17.21 5.54 -7.08
C PRO A 400 16.36 6.49 -7.92
N GLU A 401 15.96 6.07 -9.13
CA GLU A 401 15.15 6.88 -10.04
C GLU A 401 13.73 7.11 -9.50
N ASP A 402 13.25 6.23 -8.63
CA ASP A 402 11.96 6.40 -7.96
C ASP A 402 12.08 7.49 -6.88
N TRP A 403 13.21 7.55 -6.17
CA TRP A 403 13.47 8.61 -5.19
C TRP A 403 13.56 9.98 -5.86
N ASP A 404 14.25 10.08 -7.01
CA ASP A 404 14.30 11.32 -7.80
C ASP A 404 12.89 11.78 -8.20
N PHE A 405 12.01 10.84 -8.55
CA PHE A 405 10.61 11.14 -8.88
C PHE A 405 9.85 11.64 -7.65
N LEU A 406 9.92 10.90 -6.53
CA LEU A 406 9.17 11.24 -5.30
C LEU A 406 9.61 12.62 -4.76
N ASP A 407 10.91 12.89 -4.70
CA ASP A 407 11.44 14.18 -4.23
C ASP A 407 10.97 15.33 -5.12
N ARG A 408 10.97 15.15 -6.44
CA ARG A 408 10.54 16.17 -7.39
C ARG A 408 9.04 16.46 -7.30
N VAL A 409 8.24 15.42 -7.14
CA VAL A 409 6.78 15.50 -7.22
C VAL A 409 6.17 15.96 -5.91
N PHE A 410 6.63 15.42 -4.79
CA PHE A 410 6.00 15.71 -3.50
C PHE A 410 6.70 16.84 -2.72
N ALA A 411 8.02 17.00 -2.91
CA ALA A 411 8.77 18.12 -2.31
C ALA A 411 8.44 18.27 -0.81
N ASP A 412 7.94 19.42 -0.38
CA ASP A 412 7.58 19.71 1.02
C ASP A 412 6.30 18.99 1.50
N ARG A 413 5.63 18.25 0.62
CA ARG A 413 4.48 17.42 0.99
C ARG A 413 4.90 15.97 1.27
N SER A 414 6.11 15.79 1.76
CA SER A 414 6.64 14.45 2.05
C SER A 414 7.45 14.45 3.34
N THR A 415 7.47 13.30 3.99
CA THR A 415 8.34 13.02 5.15
C THR A 415 9.05 11.70 4.88
N VAL A 416 10.38 11.71 4.90
CA VAL A 416 11.19 10.54 4.61
C VAL A 416 12.09 10.22 5.81
N TYR A 417 11.94 9.01 6.32
CA TYR A 417 12.73 8.49 7.45
C TYR A 417 13.98 7.78 6.92
N PRO A 418 15.10 7.83 7.65
CA PRO A 418 16.35 7.23 7.16
C PRO A 418 16.33 5.70 7.12
N THR A 419 15.52 5.07 7.98
CA THR A 419 15.38 3.62 8.07
C THR A 419 13.90 3.27 8.26
N GLY A 420 13.54 2.00 8.06
CA GLY A 420 12.15 1.54 8.19
C GLY A 420 11.82 0.44 7.21
N GLY A 421 12.68 0.23 6.21
CA GLY A 421 12.43 -0.75 5.17
C GLY A 421 11.10 -0.48 4.45
N HIS A 422 10.49 -1.53 3.93
CA HIS A 422 9.19 -1.41 3.27
C HIS A 422 8.06 -1.58 4.28
N CYS A 423 7.47 -0.47 4.71
CA CYS A 423 6.31 -0.44 5.61
C CYS A 423 6.58 -0.90 7.06
N GLY A 424 7.84 -1.05 7.48
CA GLY A 424 8.17 -1.64 8.78
C GLY A 424 8.06 -0.67 9.96
N ASN A 425 8.02 0.64 9.71
CA ASN A 425 8.10 1.63 10.79
C ASN A 425 6.79 2.35 11.12
N TYR A 426 5.64 1.97 10.56
CA TYR A 426 4.37 2.71 10.72
C TYR A 426 3.91 2.87 12.17
N LEU A 427 4.23 1.90 13.02
CA LEU A 427 3.84 1.93 14.42
C LEU A 427 4.92 2.53 15.32
N GLN A 428 6.09 2.89 14.79
CA GLN A 428 7.09 3.61 15.55
C GLN A 428 6.49 4.98 15.98
N ARG A 429 6.75 5.39 17.21
CA ARG A 429 6.02 6.51 17.85
C ARG A 429 6.04 7.81 17.02
N ASP A 430 7.20 8.18 16.46
CA ASP A 430 7.33 9.41 15.68
C ASP A 430 6.63 9.29 14.33
N VAL A 431 6.73 8.12 13.68
CA VAL A 431 6.07 7.85 12.40
C VAL A 431 4.55 7.84 12.59
N ALA A 432 4.07 7.13 13.61
CA ALA A 432 2.63 7.07 13.94
C ALA A 432 2.08 8.47 14.25
N ALA A 433 2.83 9.27 15.03
CA ALA A 433 2.43 10.66 15.33
C ALA A 433 2.35 11.48 14.03
N ARG A 434 3.31 11.32 13.12
CA ARG A 434 3.33 12.05 11.85
C ARG A 434 2.13 11.68 10.97
N ILE A 435 1.78 10.38 10.92
CA ILE A 435 0.58 9.91 10.21
C ILE A 435 -0.68 10.56 10.79
N ILE A 436 -0.82 10.56 12.12
CA ILE A 436 -1.97 11.16 12.83
C ILE A 436 -2.03 12.67 12.53
N ASP A 437 -0.91 13.39 12.69
CA ASP A 437 -0.82 14.82 12.47
C ASP A 437 -1.23 15.21 11.05
N PHE A 438 -0.81 14.42 10.04
CA PHE A 438 -1.21 14.68 8.67
C PHE A 438 -2.74 14.69 8.52
N PHE A 439 -3.44 13.72 9.11
CA PHE A 439 -4.92 13.67 8.99
C PHE A 439 -5.59 14.74 9.86
N ALA A 440 -4.93 15.23 10.91
CA ALA A 440 -5.47 16.28 11.75
C ALA A 440 -5.24 17.69 11.17
N THR A 441 -4.04 17.97 10.64
CA THR A 441 -3.62 19.33 10.28
C THR A 441 -3.10 19.50 8.85
N GLY A 442 -2.71 18.41 8.17
CA GLY A 442 -2.03 18.47 6.87
C GLY A 442 -0.53 18.69 7.04
N TRP A 443 0.12 19.18 5.97
CA TRP A 443 1.58 19.44 5.97
C TRP A 443 1.97 20.78 6.57
N GLU A 444 1.02 21.73 6.77
CA GLU A 444 1.30 23.11 7.19
C GLU A 444 1.75 23.23 8.65
N ALA A 445 1.43 22.26 9.50
CA ALA A 445 1.92 22.23 10.87
C ALA A 445 3.27 21.50 10.87
N GLY A 446 4.36 22.24 11.05
CA GLY A 446 5.66 21.64 11.33
C GLY A 446 5.55 20.69 12.53
N PRO A 447 6.44 19.72 12.66
CA PRO A 447 6.33 18.73 13.73
C PRO A 447 6.15 19.42 15.09
N SER A 448 5.08 19.10 15.79
CA SER A 448 4.93 19.51 17.16
C SER A 448 6.03 18.80 17.95
N VAL A 449 7.06 19.55 18.33
CA VAL A 449 8.06 19.06 19.27
C VAL A 449 7.29 18.81 20.55
N ALA A 450 6.93 17.58 20.82
CA ALA A 450 6.33 17.20 22.08
C ALA A 450 7.29 17.66 23.18
N GLY A 451 6.91 18.71 23.88
CA GLY A 451 7.70 19.27 24.96
C GLY A 451 7.95 18.20 26.01
N ASN A 452 9.20 17.96 26.31
CA ASN A 452 9.62 17.06 27.37
C ASN A 452 9.01 17.54 28.71
N PRO A 453 8.03 16.85 29.33
CA PRO A 453 7.50 17.24 30.62
C PRO A 453 8.38 16.70 31.77
N GLY A 454 9.65 17.08 31.78
CA GLY A 454 10.58 16.54 32.76
C GLY A 454 11.57 17.58 33.24
N GLY A 455 11.10 18.56 34.00
CA GLY A 455 11.95 19.58 34.63
C GLY A 455 11.23 20.26 35.80
N GLY A 456 10.86 19.45 36.75
CA GLY A 456 10.35 20.00 38.04
C GLY A 456 11.20 19.47 39.17
N SER A 457 11.94 20.34 39.79
CA SER A 457 12.80 20.18 40.98
C SER A 457 12.07 19.50 42.14
#